data_cf09429c989d167bce09a4eabc074f55
#
_entry.id   cf09429c989d167bce09a4eabc074f55
#
_cell.length_a   1.000
_cell.length_b   1.000
_cell.length_c   1.000
_cell.angle_alpha   90.00
_cell.angle_beta   90.00
_cell.angle_gamma   90.00
#
_symmetry.space_group_name_H-M   'P 1'
#
loop_
_entity.id
_entity.type
_entity.pdbx_description
1 polymer ?
#
loop_
_entity_poly.entity_id
_entity_poly.type
_entity_poly.pdbx_seq_one_letter_code
_entity_poly.pdbx_strand_id
1 'polypeptide(L)'
;LKKSDDLKIPIYDNQYVTELLVKENTCFGAMSFNLSTSERTVHLADAVILCTGGHTRLWKKSSSRKNENTGDGYYLSLKGGCELIDMEMVQFHPSGMVLPEEIEGTLVTEAVRGEGGKLINNKGERFMKEYDPKRMELSTRDRVAIANYTEIIEGRGTKNGGVFLDISHKSKEFIVEKLPSIYRQFLEAQMLDISKSPMEVAPTAHYSMGGILVNPEDLSTSVEGLFAAGEVAGGLHGANRLGGNSLAEIIIFGRRAGMAASKYSKLSLIHI
;
A
#
# COMPACT_ATOMS: atom_id res chain seq x y z
N LEU A 1 2.07 14.04 -13.68
CA LEU A 1 1.32 14.24 -14.93
C LEU A 1 1.80 15.49 -15.68
N LYS A 2 1.60 16.72 -15.15
CA LYS A 2 2.01 17.95 -15.85
C LYS A 2 3.44 17.92 -16.41
N LYS A 3 4.41 17.43 -15.63
CA LYS A 3 5.80 17.33 -16.08
C LYS A 3 6.01 16.23 -17.13
N SER A 4 5.20 15.17 -17.11
CA SER A 4 5.22 14.14 -18.16
C SER A 4 4.70 14.68 -19.48
N ASP A 5 3.64 15.50 -19.43
CA ASP A 5 3.07 16.19 -20.58
C ASP A 5 4.07 17.19 -21.17
N ASP A 6 4.72 18.01 -20.32
CA ASP A 6 5.76 18.97 -20.74
C ASP A 6 6.94 18.27 -21.44
N LEU A 7 7.28 17.05 -21.00
CA LEU A 7 8.36 16.24 -21.59
C LEU A 7 7.90 15.32 -22.73
N LYS A 8 6.61 15.35 -23.07
CA LYS A 8 6.01 14.49 -24.11
C LYS A 8 6.26 12.99 -23.88
N ILE A 9 6.25 12.55 -22.62
CA ILE A 9 6.39 11.13 -22.27
C ILE A 9 5.07 10.44 -22.60
N PRO A 10 5.03 9.44 -23.48
CA PRO A 10 3.79 8.74 -23.81
C PRO A 10 3.26 7.98 -22.60
N ILE A 11 1.95 8.12 -22.36
CA ILE A 11 1.21 7.39 -21.34
C ILE A 11 0.19 6.51 -22.06
N TYR A 12 0.23 5.21 -21.77
CA TYR A 12 -0.67 4.22 -22.36
C TYR A 12 -1.68 3.78 -21.31
N ASP A 13 -2.86 4.38 -21.34
CA ASP A 13 -3.95 4.05 -20.42
C ASP A 13 -4.64 2.72 -20.81
N ASN A 14 -5.31 2.10 -19.83
CA ASN A 14 -6.07 0.86 -20.01
C ASN A 14 -5.22 -0.32 -20.55
N GLN A 15 -3.92 -0.31 -20.31
CA GLN A 15 -3.03 -1.42 -20.67
C GLN A 15 -2.80 -2.35 -19.50
N TYR A 16 -3.12 -3.63 -19.67
CA TYR A 16 -2.80 -4.67 -18.71
C TYR A 16 -1.54 -5.42 -19.19
N VAL A 17 -0.46 -5.31 -18.42
CA VAL A 17 0.81 -5.98 -18.74
C VAL A 17 0.71 -7.45 -18.34
N THR A 18 0.93 -8.34 -19.30
CA THR A 18 0.81 -9.79 -19.11
C THR A 18 2.13 -10.51 -19.00
N GLU A 19 3.21 -9.91 -19.52
CA GLU A 19 4.50 -10.57 -19.62
C GLU A 19 5.64 -9.55 -19.71
N LEU A 20 6.78 -9.86 -19.07
CA LEU A 20 8.06 -9.23 -19.34
C LEU A 20 8.77 -10.03 -20.46
N LEU A 21 9.34 -9.34 -21.40
CA LEU A 21 10.10 -9.96 -22.49
C LEU A 21 11.54 -10.15 -22.02
N VAL A 22 11.87 -11.38 -21.63
CA VAL A 22 13.20 -11.74 -21.11
C VAL A 22 13.80 -12.83 -21.97
N LYS A 23 15.05 -12.65 -22.38
CA LYS A 23 15.85 -13.65 -23.09
C LYS A 23 17.29 -13.60 -22.58
N GLU A 24 17.86 -14.77 -22.30
CA GLU A 24 19.25 -14.90 -21.84
C GLU A 24 19.56 -13.97 -20.64
N ASN A 25 18.64 -13.96 -19.66
CA ASN A 25 18.68 -13.10 -18.47
C ASN A 25 18.65 -11.59 -18.72
N THR A 26 18.21 -11.14 -19.89
CA THR A 26 18.09 -9.71 -20.23
C THR A 26 16.64 -9.37 -20.56
N CYS A 27 16.09 -8.37 -19.86
CA CYS A 27 14.77 -7.81 -20.13
C CYS A 27 14.87 -6.73 -21.21
N PHE A 28 14.10 -6.89 -22.29
CA PHE A 28 14.10 -5.98 -23.45
C PHE A 28 12.71 -5.41 -23.74
N GLY A 29 11.77 -5.53 -22.83
CA GLY A 29 10.44 -4.96 -22.99
C GLY A 29 9.35 -5.66 -22.20
N ALA A 30 8.10 -5.37 -22.55
CA ALA A 30 6.92 -5.97 -21.98
C ALA A 30 5.83 -6.18 -23.04
N MET A 31 4.90 -7.10 -22.77
CA MET A 31 3.71 -7.29 -23.57
C MET A 31 2.47 -6.89 -22.74
N SER A 32 1.55 -6.18 -23.39
CA SER A 32 0.28 -5.78 -22.78
C SER A 32 -0.90 -6.04 -23.72
N PHE A 33 -2.10 -5.96 -23.16
CA PHE A 33 -3.31 -5.82 -23.96
C PHE A 33 -4.18 -4.68 -23.41
N ASN A 34 -4.90 -4.04 -24.31
CA ASN A 34 -5.84 -2.99 -23.94
C ASN A 34 -7.12 -3.59 -23.39
N LEU A 35 -7.52 -3.18 -22.17
CA LEU A 35 -8.70 -3.69 -21.47
C LEU A 35 -10.03 -3.39 -22.18
N SER A 36 -10.07 -2.35 -23.02
CA SER A 36 -11.28 -1.92 -23.74
C SER A 36 -11.37 -2.53 -25.14
N THR A 37 -10.23 -2.63 -25.87
CA THR A 37 -10.20 -3.09 -27.26
C THR A 37 -9.68 -4.50 -27.45
N SER A 38 -9.06 -5.07 -26.39
CA SER A 38 -8.34 -6.37 -26.44
C SER A 38 -7.12 -6.39 -27.40
N GLU A 39 -6.72 -5.24 -27.92
CA GLU A 39 -5.54 -5.11 -28.77
C GLU A 39 -4.27 -5.43 -27.98
N ARG A 40 -3.40 -6.26 -28.55
CA ARG A 40 -2.12 -6.63 -27.96
C ARG A 40 -1.03 -5.69 -28.44
N THR A 41 -0.19 -5.25 -27.52
CA THR A 41 0.94 -4.35 -27.81
C THR A 41 2.22 -4.92 -27.23
N VAL A 42 3.28 -4.89 -28.05
CA VAL A 42 4.65 -5.19 -27.62
C VAL A 42 5.37 -3.86 -27.42
N HIS A 43 5.87 -3.64 -26.21
CA HIS A 43 6.66 -2.48 -25.85
C HIS A 43 8.13 -2.90 -25.77
N LEU A 44 8.94 -2.49 -26.72
CA LEU A 44 10.39 -2.73 -26.72
C LEU A 44 11.10 -1.58 -26.02
N ALA A 45 12.08 -1.91 -25.17
CA ALA A 45 12.86 -0.92 -24.41
C ALA A 45 14.21 -1.53 -24.02
N ASP A 46 15.25 -0.69 -23.95
CA ASP A 46 16.56 -1.10 -23.43
C ASP A 46 16.53 -1.35 -21.91
N ALA A 47 15.62 -0.68 -21.19
CA ALA A 47 15.44 -0.85 -19.76
C ALA A 47 13.95 -0.78 -19.38
N VAL A 48 13.54 -1.59 -18.42
CA VAL A 48 12.19 -1.63 -17.86
C VAL A 48 12.25 -1.36 -16.36
N ILE A 49 11.34 -0.53 -15.85
CA ILE A 49 11.22 -0.26 -14.42
C ILE A 49 9.83 -0.72 -13.95
N LEU A 50 9.78 -1.66 -13.01
CA LEU A 50 8.55 -2.08 -12.36
C LEU A 50 8.21 -1.13 -11.21
N CYS A 51 7.00 -0.54 -11.27
CA CYS A 51 6.44 0.35 -10.24
C CYS A 51 4.97 -0.03 -9.96
N THR A 52 4.70 -1.31 -9.82
CA THR A 52 3.37 -1.92 -9.89
C THR A 52 2.63 -2.00 -8.54
N GLY A 53 3.23 -1.48 -7.47
CA GLY A 53 2.65 -1.59 -6.13
C GLY A 53 2.81 -2.99 -5.54
N GLY A 54 2.11 -3.24 -4.43
CA GLY A 54 2.23 -4.44 -3.62
C GLY A 54 1.19 -5.52 -3.91
N HIS A 55 0.87 -6.33 -2.86
CA HIS A 55 -0.06 -7.45 -2.96
C HIS A 55 -1.09 -7.50 -1.82
N THR A 56 -1.32 -6.38 -1.15
CA THR A 56 -2.22 -6.35 0.02
C THR A 56 -3.67 -6.71 -0.31
N ARG A 57 -4.07 -6.67 -1.58
CA ARG A 57 -5.41 -7.09 -2.01
C ARG A 57 -5.63 -8.60 -1.97
N LEU A 58 -4.62 -9.41 -1.70
CA LEU A 58 -4.78 -10.84 -1.41
C LEU A 58 -5.53 -11.10 -0.09
N TRP A 59 -5.53 -10.14 0.83
CA TRP A 59 -6.29 -10.23 2.07
C TRP A 59 -7.72 -9.74 1.88
N LYS A 60 -8.67 -10.39 2.56
CA LYS A 60 -10.09 -10.01 2.53
C LYS A 60 -10.26 -8.54 2.94
N LYS A 61 -9.65 -8.14 4.09
CA LYS A 61 -9.62 -6.76 4.55
C LYS A 61 -8.34 -6.09 4.06
N SER A 62 -8.47 -5.20 3.09
CA SER A 62 -7.36 -4.45 2.51
C SER A 62 -7.71 -2.99 2.36
N SER A 63 -6.75 -2.11 2.62
CA SER A 63 -6.89 -0.68 2.39
C SER A 63 -6.75 -0.27 0.93
N SER A 64 -6.30 -1.19 0.07
CA SER A 64 -6.20 -0.99 -1.38
C SER A 64 -7.57 -1.14 -2.06
N ARG A 65 -7.78 -0.41 -3.14
CA ARG A 65 -8.97 -0.56 -3.97
C ARG A 65 -9.03 -1.96 -4.60
N LYS A 66 -10.20 -2.36 -5.06
CA LYS A 66 -10.48 -3.72 -5.54
C LYS A 66 -9.50 -4.22 -6.62
N ASN A 67 -9.02 -3.35 -7.47
CA ASN A 67 -8.14 -3.68 -8.61
C ASN A 67 -6.72 -3.10 -8.45
N GLU A 68 -6.31 -2.77 -7.23
CA GLU A 68 -4.98 -2.26 -6.92
C GLU A 68 -4.25 -3.21 -5.96
N ASN A 69 -2.92 -3.23 -6.02
CA ASN A 69 -2.08 -4.07 -5.16
C ASN A 69 -2.47 -5.56 -5.18
N THR A 70 -2.67 -6.09 -6.38
CA THR A 70 -3.07 -7.48 -6.66
C THR A 70 -1.88 -8.44 -6.79
N GLY A 71 -0.64 -7.92 -6.72
CA GLY A 71 0.57 -8.74 -6.79
C GLY A 71 1.07 -9.00 -8.21
N ASP A 72 0.52 -8.35 -9.22
CA ASP A 72 0.88 -8.59 -10.62
C ASP A 72 2.37 -8.40 -10.88
N GLY A 73 3.00 -7.37 -10.29
CA GLY A 73 4.43 -7.11 -10.45
C GLY A 73 5.31 -8.22 -9.89
N TYR A 74 4.91 -8.85 -8.79
CA TYR A 74 5.64 -10.01 -8.24
C TYR A 74 5.52 -11.23 -9.15
N TYR A 75 4.34 -11.48 -9.69
CA TYR A 75 4.15 -12.55 -10.66
C TYR A 75 4.99 -12.33 -11.92
N LEU A 76 4.94 -11.13 -12.50
CA LEU A 76 5.70 -10.76 -13.70
C LEU A 76 7.21 -10.90 -13.47
N SER A 77 7.71 -10.39 -12.34
CA SER A 77 9.13 -10.43 -12.00
C SER A 77 9.62 -11.86 -11.75
N LEU A 78 8.87 -12.65 -10.99
CA LEU A 78 9.20 -14.04 -10.70
C LEU A 78 9.21 -14.89 -11.99
N LYS A 79 8.21 -14.70 -12.86
CA LYS A 79 8.16 -15.34 -14.18
C LYS A 79 9.33 -14.90 -15.08
N GLY A 80 9.79 -13.65 -14.94
CA GLY A 80 10.94 -13.09 -15.64
C GLY A 80 12.30 -13.57 -15.10
N GLY A 81 12.33 -14.28 -13.97
CA GLY A 81 13.57 -14.81 -13.38
C GLY A 81 14.13 -13.96 -12.22
N CYS A 82 13.37 -12.98 -11.72
CA CYS A 82 13.79 -12.22 -10.53
C CYS A 82 13.61 -13.02 -9.24
N GLU A 83 14.39 -12.65 -8.24
CA GLU A 83 14.26 -13.14 -6.87
C GLU A 83 13.31 -12.23 -6.08
N LEU A 84 12.56 -12.82 -5.15
CA LEU A 84 11.70 -12.12 -4.20
C LEU A 84 12.24 -12.29 -2.78
N ILE A 85 12.08 -11.26 -1.94
CA ILE A 85 12.55 -11.25 -0.55
C ILE A 85 11.42 -10.81 0.39
N ASP A 86 11.38 -11.38 1.58
CA ASP A 86 10.53 -10.97 2.71
C ASP A 86 9.03 -10.91 2.37
N MET A 87 8.53 -11.79 1.50
CA MET A 87 7.16 -11.76 1.00
C MET A 87 6.09 -11.93 2.09
N GLU A 88 6.45 -12.50 3.24
CA GLU A 88 5.62 -12.62 4.43
C GLU A 88 5.47 -11.31 5.21
N MET A 89 6.34 -10.32 4.94
CA MET A 89 6.34 -9.04 5.65
C MET A 89 5.28 -8.09 5.09
N VAL A 90 4.11 -8.12 5.71
CA VAL A 90 2.97 -7.25 5.36
C VAL A 90 2.57 -6.41 6.55
N GLN A 91 2.47 -5.11 6.34
CA GLN A 91 1.99 -4.17 7.36
C GLN A 91 0.46 -4.17 7.39
N PHE A 92 -0.10 -4.45 8.56
CA PHE A 92 -1.51 -4.25 8.83
C PHE A 92 -1.71 -2.87 9.48
N HIS A 93 -2.54 -2.02 8.87
CA HIS A 93 -2.97 -0.78 9.49
C HIS A 93 -4.01 -1.09 10.55
N PRO A 94 -3.93 -0.49 11.75
CA PRO A 94 -4.83 -0.81 12.86
C PRO A 94 -6.30 -0.58 12.57
N SER A 95 -6.61 0.41 11.76
CA SER A 95 -7.97 0.93 11.55
C SER A 95 -8.36 0.94 10.08
N GLY A 96 -8.99 -0.11 9.62
CA GLY A 96 -9.80 -0.18 8.39
C GLY A 96 -11.29 -0.17 8.76
N MET A 97 -12.14 0.34 7.90
CA MET A 97 -13.61 0.27 8.06
C MET A 97 -14.06 -1.18 8.12
N VAL A 98 -15.02 -1.50 8.97
CA VAL A 98 -15.64 -2.82 9.04
C VAL A 98 -16.89 -2.91 8.17
N LEU A 99 -17.63 -1.82 8.09
CA LEU A 99 -18.88 -1.69 7.34
C LEU A 99 -18.84 -0.44 6.44
N PRO A 100 -19.66 -0.41 5.36
CA PRO A 100 -20.35 -1.54 4.74
C PRO A 100 -19.37 -2.51 4.04
N GLU A 101 -19.83 -3.72 3.70
CA GLU A 101 -18.96 -4.79 3.16
C GLU A 101 -18.27 -4.39 1.85
N GLU A 102 -18.90 -3.58 1.02
CA GLU A 102 -18.36 -3.13 -0.28
C GLU A 102 -17.06 -2.32 -0.15
N ILE A 103 -16.86 -1.69 1.00
CA ILE A 103 -15.67 -0.88 1.31
C ILE A 103 -14.95 -1.35 2.57
N GLU A 104 -15.21 -2.60 3.00
CA GLU A 104 -14.51 -3.22 4.13
C GLU A 104 -12.98 -3.14 3.92
N GLY A 105 -12.26 -2.72 4.95
CA GLY A 105 -10.83 -2.52 4.92
C GLY A 105 -10.38 -1.11 4.50
N THR A 106 -11.28 -0.28 3.97
CA THR A 106 -10.93 1.11 3.61
C THR A 106 -10.30 1.85 4.79
N LEU A 107 -9.21 2.54 4.52
CA LEU A 107 -8.37 3.15 5.54
C LEU A 107 -9.11 4.22 6.36
N VAL A 108 -9.08 4.07 7.67
CA VAL A 108 -9.35 5.14 8.64
C VAL A 108 -8.01 5.68 9.12
N THR A 109 -7.67 6.88 8.69
CA THR A 109 -6.32 7.45 8.87
C THR A 109 -5.86 7.48 10.32
N GLU A 110 -4.56 7.33 10.51
CA GLU A 110 -3.87 7.45 11.80
C GLU A 110 -4.14 8.78 12.51
N ALA A 111 -4.46 9.84 11.75
CA ALA A 111 -4.77 11.15 12.28
C ALA A 111 -5.91 11.12 13.32
N VAL A 112 -6.89 10.22 13.20
CA VAL A 112 -7.96 10.07 14.20
C VAL A 112 -7.40 9.76 15.58
N ARG A 113 -6.43 8.83 15.66
CA ARG A 113 -5.74 8.51 16.93
C ARG A 113 -4.85 9.65 17.38
N GLY A 114 -4.19 10.32 16.44
CA GLY A 114 -3.38 11.54 16.69
C GLY A 114 -4.18 12.68 17.30
N GLU A 115 -5.43 12.87 16.87
CA GLU A 115 -6.34 13.90 17.39
C GLU A 115 -7.08 13.45 18.66
N GLY A 116 -6.70 12.30 19.24
CA GLY A 116 -7.17 11.83 20.52
C GLY A 116 -8.27 10.77 20.46
N GLY A 117 -8.48 10.14 19.33
CA GLY A 117 -9.38 8.99 19.18
C GLY A 117 -8.96 7.85 20.11
N LYS A 118 -9.93 7.22 20.81
CA LYS A 118 -9.73 6.17 21.79
C LYS A 118 -10.20 4.83 21.22
N LEU A 119 -9.41 3.78 21.44
CA LEU A 119 -9.77 2.41 21.08
C LEU A 119 -10.48 1.73 22.25
N ILE A 120 -11.69 1.25 22.00
CA ILE A 120 -12.61 0.73 23.02
C ILE A 120 -13.14 -0.63 22.56
N ASN A 121 -13.16 -1.61 23.44
CA ASN A 121 -13.74 -2.94 23.17
C ASN A 121 -15.26 -2.96 23.42
N ASN A 122 -15.90 -4.12 23.22
CA ASN A 122 -17.35 -4.27 23.40
C ASN A 122 -17.81 -4.17 24.87
N LYS A 123 -16.87 -4.19 25.85
CA LYS A 123 -17.14 -3.98 27.27
C LYS A 123 -17.04 -2.50 27.67
N GLY A 124 -16.71 -1.61 26.75
CA GLY A 124 -16.47 -0.19 27.03
C GLY A 124 -15.08 0.11 27.61
N GLU A 125 -14.15 -0.83 27.57
CA GLU A 125 -12.81 -0.69 28.11
C GLU A 125 -11.86 -0.09 27.06
N ARG A 126 -11.10 0.93 27.45
CA ARG A 126 -9.99 1.49 26.64
C ARG A 126 -8.78 0.57 26.77
N PHE A 127 -8.76 -0.48 25.97
CA PHE A 127 -7.85 -1.63 26.09
C PHE A 127 -6.38 -1.32 25.83
N MET A 128 -6.04 -0.25 25.10
CA MET A 128 -4.63 0.12 24.86
C MET A 128 -3.82 0.34 26.13
N LYS A 129 -4.46 0.54 27.28
CA LYS A 129 -3.81 0.60 28.60
C LYS A 129 -3.07 -0.69 28.95
N GLU A 130 -3.59 -1.83 28.52
CA GLU A 130 -2.99 -3.16 28.77
C GLU A 130 -1.82 -3.45 27.80
N TYR A 131 -1.92 -2.98 26.56
CA TYR A 131 -0.95 -3.29 25.51
C TYR A 131 0.23 -2.32 25.43
N ASP A 132 -0.01 -1.02 25.64
CA ASP A 132 1.02 0.02 25.73
C ASP A 132 0.57 1.18 26.63
N PRO A 133 0.76 1.07 27.95
CA PRO A 133 0.29 2.07 28.89
C PRO A 133 0.97 3.44 28.74
N LYS A 134 2.13 3.49 28.08
CA LYS A 134 2.89 4.75 27.90
C LYS A 134 2.41 5.53 26.69
N ARG A 135 2.22 4.86 25.55
CA ARG A 135 1.89 5.49 24.27
C ARG A 135 0.41 5.40 23.93
N MET A 136 -0.29 4.44 24.52
CA MET A 136 -1.71 4.21 24.27
C MET A 136 -1.99 4.04 22.75
N GLU A 137 -2.97 4.73 22.20
CA GLU A 137 -3.33 4.74 20.78
C GLU A 137 -2.25 5.34 19.85
N LEU A 138 -1.25 6.03 20.43
CA LEU A 138 -0.08 6.54 19.70
C LEU A 138 1.09 5.54 19.64
N SER A 139 0.85 4.30 20.04
CA SER A 139 1.81 3.21 19.87
C SER A 139 2.04 2.91 18.36
N THR A 140 3.04 2.08 18.06
CA THR A 140 3.37 1.71 16.68
C THR A 140 2.22 0.96 16.00
N ARG A 141 2.11 1.05 14.69
CA ARG A 141 1.00 0.46 13.91
C ARG A 141 0.84 -1.02 14.15
N ASP A 142 1.94 -1.76 14.20
CA ASP A 142 1.98 -3.19 14.47
C ASP A 142 1.40 -3.52 15.85
N ARG A 143 1.83 -2.81 16.89
CA ARG A 143 1.31 -3.01 18.25
C ARG A 143 -0.18 -2.73 18.36
N VAL A 144 -0.64 -1.62 17.78
CA VAL A 144 -2.06 -1.28 17.80
C VAL A 144 -2.88 -2.28 16.97
N ALA A 145 -2.35 -2.73 15.82
CA ALA A 145 -3.02 -3.73 14.99
C ALA A 145 -3.14 -5.08 15.72
N ILE A 146 -2.07 -5.52 16.39
CA ILE A 146 -2.08 -6.74 17.22
C ILE A 146 -3.07 -6.59 18.38
N ALA A 147 -3.09 -5.46 19.08
CA ALA A 147 -4.03 -5.21 20.17
C ALA A 147 -5.47 -5.29 19.69
N ASN A 148 -5.82 -4.59 18.59
CA ASN A 148 -7.15 -4.67 18.00
C ASN A 148 -7.52 -6.11 17.60
N TYR A 149 -6.61 -6.83 16.96
CA TYR A 149 -6.83 -8.21 16.56
C TYR A 149 -7.05 -9.14 17.77
N THR A 150 -6.24 -8.98 18.82
CA THR A 150 -6.38 -9.76 20.06
C THR A 150 -7.74 -9.51 20.72
N GLU A 151 -8.20 -8.27 20.82
CA GLU A 151 -9.54 -7.97 21.36
C GLU A 151 -10.65 -8.66 20.55
N ILE A 152 -10.50 -8.69 19.22
CA ILE A 152 -11.48 -9.33 18.33
C ILE A 152 -11.50 -10.84 18.51
N ILE A 153 -10.35 -11.53 18.47
CA ILE A 153 -10.31 -13.01 18.55
C ILE A 153 -10.64 -13.56 19.93
N GLU A 154 -10.39 -12.78 20.99
CA GLU A 154 -10.75 -13.16 22.35
C GLU A 154 -12.22 -12.82 22.72
N GLY A 155 -13.03 -12.46 21.73
CA GLY A 155 -14.47 -12.21 21.90
C GLY A 155 -14.82 -10.88 22.57
N ARG A 156 -13.86 -9.96 22.69
CA ARG A 156 -14.08 -8.59 23.18
C ARG A 156 -14.26 -7.58 22.04
N GLY A 157 -14.25 -8.04 20.79
CA GLY A 157 -14.60 -7.26 19.62
C GLY A 157 -16.09 -6.98 19.48
N THR A 158 -16.45 -6.17 18.50
CA THR A 158 -17.83 -5.88 18.13
C THR A 158 -18.47 -7.08 17.43
N LYS A 159 -19.79 -7.09 17.32
CA LYS A 159 -20.54 -8.15 16.60
C LYS A 159 -20.16 -8.25 15.11
N ASN A 160 -19.62 -7.20 14.51
CA ASN A 160 -19.22 -7.16 13.11
C ASN A 160 -17.71 -7.48 12.94
N GLY A 161 -17.00 -7.87 13.99
CA GLY A 161 -15.59 -8.27 13.93
C GLY A 161 -14.61 -7.09 13.92
N GLY A 162 -14.94 -6.03 14.63
CA GLY A 162 -14.08 -4.85 14.84
C GLY A 162 -13.89 -4.49 16.29
N VAL A 163 -13.33 -3.32 16.54
CA VAL A 163 -13.29 -2.59 17.80
C VAL A 163 -13.82 -1.18 17.55
N PHE A 164 -14.19 -0.45 18.59
CA PHE A 164 -14.61 0.93 18.46
C PHE A 164 -13.43 1.89 18.49
N LEU A 165 -13.40 2.83 17.56
CA LEU A 165 -12.53 4.00 17.54
C LEU A 165 -13.39 5.23 17.83
N ASP A 166 -13.31 5.77 19.02
CA ASP A 166 -14.17 6.83 19.51
C ASP A 166 -13.46 8.18 19.58
N ILE A 167 -14.00 9.17 18.89
CA ILE A 167 -13.59 10.58 18.95
C ILE A 167 -14.76 11.51 19.36
N SER A 168 -15.91 10.96 19.72
CA SER A 168 -17.13 11.71 20.03
C SER A 168 -17.02 12.63 21.26
N HIS A 169 -15.96 12.49 22.05
CA HIS A 169 -15.65 13.41 23.14
C HIS A 169 -15.09 14.77 22.66
N LYS A 170 -14.82 14.93 21.36
CA LYS A 170 -14.47 16.21 20.73
C LYS A 170 -15.70 16.87 20.12
N SER A 171 -15.68 18.20 20.00
CA SER A 171 -16.78 18.89 19.35
C SER A 171 -16.86 18.58 17.85
N LYS A 172 -18.05 18.72 17.29
CA LYS A 172 -18.26 18.50 15.84
C LYS A 172 -17.40 19.43 14.99
N GLU A 173 -17.31 20.70 15.40
CA GLU A 173 -16.51 21.72 14.71
C GLU A 173 -15.05 21.32 14.66
N PHE A 174 -14.49 20.83 15.79
CA PHE A 174 -13.12 20.33 15.86
C PHE A 174 -12.90 19.14 14.88
N ILE A 175 -13.83 18.17 14.90
CA ILE A 175 -13.72 16.98 14.06
C ILE A 175 -13.80 17.34 12.57
N VAL A 176 -14.70 18.22 12.19
CA VAL A 176 -14.85 18.67 10.79
C VAL A 176 -13.63 19.48 10.34
N GLU A 177 -13.03 20.27 11.21
CA GLU A 177 -11.81 21.03 10.90
C GLU A 177 -10.57 20.11 10.75
N LYS A 178 -10.33 19.21 11.73
CA LYS A 178 -9.10 18.40 11.77
C LYS A 178 -9.19 17.12 10.94
N LEU A 179 -10.38 16.56 10.78
CA LEU A 179 -10.62 15.26 10.15
C LEU A 179 -11.72 15.31 9.08
N PRO A 180 -11.74 16.33 8.18
CA PRO A 180 -12.85 16.54 7.26
C PRO A 180 -13.14 15.35 6.35
N SER A 181 -12.06 14.67 5.89
CA SER A 181 -12.18 13.50 5.01
C SER A 181 -12.81 12.30 5.73
N ILE A 182 -12.42 12.05 6.98
CA ILE A 182 -12.97 10.94 7.78
C ILE A 182 -14.41 11.22 8.19
N TYR A 183 -14.72 12.45 8.60
CA TYR A 183 -16.09 12.83 8.90
C TYR A 183 -17.01 12.55 7.72
N ARG A 184 -16.61 12.99 6.52
CA ARG A 184 -17.36 12.76 5.28
C ARG A 184 -17.44 11.27 4.94
N GLN A 185 -16.33 10.54 5.04
CA GLN A 185 -16.25 9.11 4.73
C GLN A 185 -17.28 8.29 5.52
N PHE A 186 -17.41 8.50 6.82
CA PHE A 186 -18.38 7.78 7.64
C PHE A 186 -19.81 8.29 7.46
N LEU A 187 -19.98 9.58 7.26
CA LEU A 187 -21.32 10.16 6.99
C LEU A 187 -21.90 9.64 5.67
N GLU A 188 -21.10 9.62 4.60
CA GLU A 188 -21.53 9.15 3.28
C GLU A 188 -21.72 7.63 3.22
N ALA A 189 -20.80 6.87 3.82
CA ALA A 189 -20.80 5.41 3.74
C ALA A 189 -21.80 4.73 4.71
N GLN A 190 -22.05 5.31 5.88
CA GLN A 190 -22.83 4.67 6.94
C GLN A 190 -23.89 5.58 7.54
N MET A 191 -24.04 6.82 7.05
CA MET A 191 -24.83 7.88 7.71
C MET A 191 -24.45 8.09 9.19
N LEU A 192 -23.18 7.81 9.54
CA LEU A 192 -22.65 7.87 10.89
C LEU A 192 -22.03 9.24 11.17
N ASP A 193 -22.62 9.98 12.10
CA ASP A 193 -22.00 11.20 12.64
C ASP A 193 -21.00 10.82 13.74
N ILE A 194 -19.71 10.80 13.39
CA ILE A 194 -18.62 10.39 14.29
C ILE A 194 -18.39 11.36 15.47
N SER A 195 -19.07 12.51 15.47
CA SER A 195 -19.11 13.40 16.64
C SER A 195 -20.10 12.94 17.72
N LYS A 196 -20.93 11.93 17.40
CA LYS A 196 -21.97 11.42 18.30
C LYS A 196 -21.82 9.95 18.63
N SER A 197 -21.16 9.19 17.75
CA SER A 197 -21.05 7.74 17.87
C SER A 197 -19.68 7.27 17.41
N PRO A 198 -19.12 6.21 18.02
CA PRO A 198 -17.83 5.68 17.65
C PRO A 198 -17.85 5.02 16.27
N MET A 199 -16.71 5.06 15.59
CA MET A 199 -16.44 4.31 14.37
C MET A 199 -16.13 2.85 14.70
N GLU A 200 -16.56 1.91 13.88
CA GLU A 200 -16.16 0.50 13.98
C GLU A 200 -15.01 0.23 13.03
N VAL A 201 -13.88 -0.25 13.57
CA VAL A 201 -12.63 -0.45 12.83
C VAL A 201 -12.00 -1.81 13.12
N ALA A 202 -11.24 -2.35 12.17
CA ALA A 202 -10.46 -3.57 12.33
C ALA A 202 -9.11 -3.45 11.62
N PRO A 203 -8.12 -4.30 11.96
CA PRO A 203 -6.88 -4.37 11.20
C PRO A 203 -7.12 -4.67 9.72
N THR A 204 -6.39 -3.97 8.85
CA THR A 204 -6.50 -4.11 7.39
C THR A 204 -5.10 -4.20 6.76
N ALA A 205 -4.91 -5.10 5.80
CA ALA A 205 -3.66 -5.18 5.05
C ALA A 205 -3.43 -3.87 4.29
N HIS A 206 -2.24 -3.29 4.43
CA HIS A 206 -2.02 -1.90 4.03
C HIS A 206 -0.78 -1.68 3.17
N TYR A 207 0.31 -2.38 3.42
CA TYR A 207 1.57 -2.18 2.72
C TYR A 207 2.41 -3.46 2.71
N SER A 208 2.98 -3.78 1.54
CA SER A 208 3.92 -4.89 1.38
C SER A 208 5.34 -4.38 1.63
N MET A 209 6.05 -4.94 2.62
CA MET A 209 7.45 -4.60 2.87
C MET A 209 8.40 -5.51 2.10
N GLY A 210 8.00 -6.74 1.86
CA GLY A 210 8.68 -7.66 0.94
C GLY A 210 8.39 -7.34 -0.51
N GLY A 211 9.16 -7.91 -1.42
CA GLY A 211 9.02 -7.67 -2.84
C GLY A 211 10.19 -8.16 -3.67
N ILE A 212 10.39 -7.57 -4.82
CA ILE A 212 11.49 -7.89 -5.72
C ILE A 212 12.82 -7.52 -5.04
N LEU A 213 13.74 -8.48 -4.98
CA LEU A 213 15.09 -8.24 -4.50
C LEU A 213 15.82 -7.31 -5.48
N VAL A 214 16.26 -6.17 -4.99
CA VAL A 214 16.95 -5.16 -5.78
C VAL A 214 18.32 -4.83 -5.18
N ASN A 215 19.25 -4.44 -6.02
CA ASN A 215 20.51 -3.86 -5.57
C ASN A 215 20.23 -2.49 -4.90
N PRO A 216 20.65 -2.25 -3.66
CA PRO A 216 20.36 -1.01 -2.93
C PRO A 216 20.99 0.24 -3.56
N GLU A 217 22.03 0.09 -4.41
CA GLU A 217 22.73 1.21 -5.02
C GLU A 217 21.99 1.79 -6.23
N ASP A 218 21.42 0.94 -7.09
CA ASP A 218 20.88 1.35 -8.39
C ASP A 218 19.48 0.79 -8.70
N LEU A 219 18.89 -0.01 -7.79
CA LEU A 219 17.55 -0.63 -7.92
C LEU A 219 17.46 -1.64 -9.08
N SER A 220 18.59 -2.14 -9.61
CA SER A 220 18.61 -3.25 -10.57
C SER A 220 18.18 -4.55 -9.91
N THR A 221 17.56 -5.43 -10.69
CA THR A 221 17.20 -6.79 -10.27
C THR A 221 18.29 -7.79 -10.69
N SER A 222 18.09 -9.08 -10.41
CA SER A 222 18.93 -10.17 -10.94
C SER A 222 18.84 -10.35 -12.46
N VAL A 223 17.86 -9.70 -13.12
CA VAL A 223 17.65 -9.71 -14.57
C VAL A 223 18.19 -8.41 -15.16
N GLU A 224 19.11 -8.51 -16.11
CA GLU A 224 19.71 -7.33 -16.77
C GLU A 224 18.65 -6.48 -17.45
N GLY A 225 18.80 -5.14 -17.41
CA GLY A 225 17.84 -4.21 -17.99
C GLY A 225 16.51 -4.08 -17.22
N LEU A 226 16.34 -4.82 -16.12
CA LEU A 226 15.13 -4.75 -15.30
C LEU A 226 15.42 -4.14 -13.92
N PHE A 227 14.63 -3.14 -13.57
CA PHE A 227 14.69 -2.37 -12.32
C PHE A 227 13.34 -2.43 -11.60
N ALA A 228 13.35 -2.19 -10.29
CA ALA A 228 12.11 -2.08 -9.52
C ALA A 228 12.21 -0.96 -8.47
N ALA A 229 11.11 -0.22 -8.25
CA ALA A 229 11.06 0.85 -7.25
C ALA A 229 9.65 1.04 -6.67
N GLY A 230 9.58 1.53 -5.45
CA GLY A 230 8.34 1.66 -4.69
C GLY A 230 7.92 0.33 -4.06
N GLU A 231 6.67 0.21 -3.67
CA GLU A 231 6.15 -0.92 -2.88
C GLU A 231 6.39 -2.31 -3.51
N VAL A 232 6.67 -2.38 -4.81
CA VAL A 232 7.00 -3.64 -5.49
C VAL A 232 8.41 -4.14 -5.16
N ALA A 233 9.31 -3.25 -4.72
CA ALA A 233 10.69 -3.60 -4.33
C ALA A 233 10.76 -3.93 -2.84
N GLY A 234 11.41 -5.04 -2.49
CA GLY A 234 11.59 -5.48 -1.11
C GLY A 234 12.86 -4.94 -0.44
N GLY A 235 12.96 -5.17 0.89
CA GLY A 235 14.18 -4.96 1.67
C GLY A 235 14.40 -3.57 2.28
N LEU A 236 13.64 -2.55 1.90
CA LEU A 236 13.83 -1.19 2.41
C LEU A 236 13.31 -0.99 3.84
N HIS A 237 12.17 -1.54 4.15
CA HIS A 237 11.43 -1.22 5.39
C HIS A 237 11.57 -2.26 6.50
N GLY A 238 12.26 -3.36 6.25
CA GLY A 238 12.31 -4.48 7.20
C GLY A 238 10.91 -5.01 7.51
N ALA A 239 10.67 -5.39 8.76
CA ALA A 239 9.40 -5.99 9.17
C ALA A 239 8.24 -5.00 9.36
N ASN A 240 8.49 -3.69 9.42
CA ASN A 240 7.44 -2.70 9.66
C ASN A 240 7.81 -1.30 9.14
N ARG A 241 7.04 -0.79 8.20
CA ARG A 241 7.24 0.53 7.60
C ARG A 241 6.76 1.66 8.53
N LEU A 242 7.57 2.68 8.72
CA LEU A 242 7.17 3.90 9.42
C LEU A 242 6.16 4.71 8.60
N GLY A 243 5.20 5.34 9.30
CA GLY A 243 4.20 6.19 8.67
C GLY A 243 4.81 7.29 7.81
N GLY A 244 4.26 7.50 6.59
CA GLY A 244 4.75 8.49 5.64
C GLY A 244 5.91 8.05 4.75
N ASN A 245 6.71 7.05 5.15
CA ASN A 245 7.92 6.66 4.41
C ASN A 245 7.64 6.10 3.00
N SER A 246 6.44 5.60 2.70
CA SER A 246 6.11 5.19 1.33
C SER A 246 6.20 6.34 0.31
N LEU A 247 5.83 7.57 0.72
CA LEU A 247 5.96 8.74 -0.17
C LEU A 247 7.43 9.13 -0.39
N ALA A 248 8.24 9.11 0.67
CA ALA A 248 9.68 9.35 0.56
C ALA A 248 10.36 8.30 -0.33
N GLU A 249 9.97 7.03 -0.16
CA GLU A 249 10.46 5.92 -0.95
C GLU A 249 10.23 6.13 -2.45
N ILE A 250 8.99 6.30 -2.88
CA ILE A 250 8.67 6.42 -4.31
C ILE A 250 9.38 7.62 -4.97
N ILE A 251 9.60 8.71 -4.24
CA ILE A 251 10.31 9.89 -4.76
C ILE A 251 11.81 9.61 -4.89
N ILE A 252 12.44 9.08 -3.83
CA ILE A 252 13.89 8.91 -3.79
C ILE A 252 14.31 7.73 -4.65
N PHE A 253 13.72 6.57 -4.43
CA PHE A 253 14.12 5.34 -5.12
C PHE A 253 13.59 5.28 -6.55
N GLY A 254 12.41 5.84 -6.84
CA GLY A 254 11.95 6.02 -8.22
C GLY A 254 12.89 6.89 -9.04
N ARG A 255 13.43 7.99 -8.46
CA ARG A 255 14.46 8.79 -9.12
C ARG A 255 15.75 8.01 -9.34
N ARG A 256 16.22 7.22 -8.35
CA ARG A 256 17.45 6.42 -8.46
C ARG A 256 17.31 5.35 -9.55
N ALA A 257 16.21 4.61 -9.55
CA ALA A 257 15.91 3.61 -10.58
C ALA A 257 15.87 4.24 -11.99
N GLY A 258 15.21 5.39 -12.13
CA GLY A 258 15.16 6.12 -13.41
C GLY A 258 16.55 6.57 -13.91
N MET A 259 17.42 7.04 -13.00
CA MET A 259 18.80 7.40 -13.35
C MET A 259 19.63 6.18 -13.76
N ALA A 260 19.48 5.08 -13.04
CA ALA A 260 20.20 3.82 -13.32
C ALA A 260 19.75 3.21 -14.66
N ALA A 261 18.45 3.12 -14.89
CA ALA A 261 17.88 2.66 -16.15
C ALA A 261 18.32 3.52 -17.35
N SER A 262 18.34 4.85 -17.19
CA SER A 262 18.84 5.76 -18.23
C SER A 262 20.33 5.58 -18.51
N LYS A 263 21.14 5.30 -17.48
CA LYS A 263 22.56 4.99 -17.66
C LYS A 263 22.75 3.66 -18.39
N TYR A 264 21.99 2.65 -18.00
CA TYR A 264 22.01 1.32 -18.63
C TYR A 264 21.65 1.39 -20.11
N SER A 265 20.57 2.07 -20.48
CA SER A 265 20.12 2.27 -21.88
C SER A 265 21.20 2.94 -22.75
N LYS A 266 21.92 3.95 -22.22
CA LYS A 266 23.02 4.60 -22.96
C LYS A 266 24.20 3.66 -23.21
N LEU A 267 24.50 2.74 -22.28
CA LEU A 267 25.56 1.75 -22.45
C LEU A 267 25.16 0.68 -23.45
N SER A 268 23.89 0.28 -23.49
CA SER A 268 23.35 -0.67 -24.47
C SER A 268 23.55 -0.18 -25.91
N LEU A 269 23.36 1.10 -26.16
CA LEU A 269 23.56 1.71 -27.48
C LEU A 269 25.03 1.75 -27.94
N ILE A 270 26.00 1.59 -27.04
CA ILE A 270 27.45 1.58 -27.40
C ILE A 270 27.90 0.18 -27.86
N HIS A 271 27.13 -0.85 -27.55
CA HIS A 271 27.47 -2.25 -27.87
C HIS A 271 26.72 -2.80 -29.11
N ILE A 272 25.97 -1.95 -29.82
CA ILE A 272 25.40 -2.21 -31.14
C ILE A 272 26.35 -1.62 -32.21
#